data_34b2ca0dd155ba20d5b89f899477ce8f
#
_entry.id   34b2ca0dd155ba20d5b89f899477ce8f
#
_cell.length_a   1.000
_cell.length_b   1.000
_cell.length_c   1.000
_cell.angle_alpha   90.00
_cell.angle_beta   90.00
_cell.angle_gamma   90.00
#
_symmetry.space_group_name_H-M   'P 1'
#
loop_
_entity.id
_entity.type
_entity.pdbx_description
1 polymer ?
#
loop_
_entity_poly.entity_id
_entity_poly.type
_entity_poly.pdbx_seq_one_letter_code
_entity_poly.pdbx_strand_id
1 'polypeptide(L)'
;ETTILRNHLNNLAPNFFIVGGDFNIYSNNSSSEPAFDMLTSSSDDNDGQMFDPINRIGHWHNNSSYSDVHTQSPRTSSFGGGANGGMDDRFDWLFVSQSILNQDSPMQYVEGTYWAVGNDGNHFNDAINDGNNNSVSEEIADALHDASDHLPVYMDVWFDDITYSDQGIVITEIMANPGSVSDSYGEWFEIV
;
A
#
# COMPACT_ATOMS: atom_id res chain seq x y z
N GLU A 1 -5.76 -7.14 16.52
CA GLU A 1 -6.28 -6.31 15.41
C GLU A 1 -6.28 -7.08 14.10
N THR A 2 -5.16 -7.63 13.64
CA THR A 2 -5.02 -8.38 12.38
C THR A 2 -6.02 -9.54 12.23
N THR A 3 -6.24 -10.32 13.31
CA THR A 3 -7.23 -11.40 13.31
C THR A 3 -8.66 -10.88 13.10
N ILE A 4 -8.97 -9.70 13.63
CA ILE A 4 -10.29 -9.07 13.46
C ILE A 4 -10.47 -8.67 12.00
N LEU A 5 -9.47 -8.01 11.40
CA LEU A 5 -9.49 -7.64 10.00
C LEU A 5 -9.64 -8.88 9.10
N ARG A 6 -8.81 -9.91 9.28
CA ARG A 6 -8.89 -11.13 8.48
C ARG A 6 -10.28 -11.80 8.58
N ASN A 7 -10.83 -11.91 9.80
CA ASN A 7 -12.16 -12.47 10.00
C ASN A 7 -13.27 -11.61 9.38
N HIS A 8 -13.12 -10.28 9.41
CA HIS A 8 -14.06 -9.38 8.75
C HIS A 8 -14.03 -9.61 7.24
N LEU A 9 -12.85 -9.61 6.63
CA LEU A 9 -12.67 -9.85 5.19
C LEU A 9 -13.19 -11.22 4.76
N ASN A 10 -13.00 -12.28 5.56
CA ASN A 10 -13.55 -13.62 5.30
C ASN A 10 -15.09 -13.65 5.23
N ASN A 11 -15.76 -12.69 5.88
CA ASN A 11 -17.22 -12.62 5.92
C ASN A 11 -17.82 -11.59 4.92
N LEU A 12 -17.00 -10.94 4.10
CA LEU A 12 -17.50 -10.05 3.07
C LEU A 12 -18.17 -10.83 1.93
N ALA A 13 -19.32 -10.36 1.48
CA ALA A 13 -20.03 -10.92 0.34
C ALA A 13 -20.72 -9.80 -0.45
N PRO A 14 -20.39 -9.61 -1.74
CA PRO A 14 -19.41 -10.35 -2.54
C PRO A 14 -17.96 -10.09 -2.09
N ASN A 15 -17.05 -11.02 -2.37
CA ASN A 15 -15.67 -10.98 -1.94
C ASN A 15 -14.79 -10.09 -2.85
N PHE A 16 -15.10 -8.80 -2.88
CA PHE A 16 -14.30 -7.75 -3.52
C PHE A 16 -13.90 -6.75 -2.46
N PHE A 17 -12.61 -6.66 -2.20
CA PHE A 17 -12.09 -5.66 -1.27
C PHE A 17 -10.71 -5.16 -1.71
N ILE A 18 -10.43 -3.92 -1.35
CA ILE A 18 -9.12 -3.30 -1.40
C ILE A 18 -8.82 -2.83 0.03
N VAL A 19 -7.65 -3.18 0.54
CA VAL A 19 -7.18 -2.71 1.85
C VAL A 19 -5.91 -1.92 1.65
N GLY A 20 -5.96 -0.62 1.97
CA GLY A 20 -4.83 0.29 1.81
C GLY A 20 -4.40 0.90 3.14
N GLY A 21 -3.11 1.21 3.26
CA GLY A 21 -2.55 1.93 4.41
C GLY A 21 -1.07 1.69 4.62
N ASP A 22 -0.56 2.34 5.65
CA ASP A 22 0.75 2.06 6.24
C ASP A 22 0.64 0.83 7.15
N PHE A 23 1.27 -0.26 6.74
CA PHE A 23 1.31 -1.50 7.52
C PHE A 23 2.50 -1.59 8.46
N ASN A 24 3.50 -0.72 8.29
CA ASN A 24 4.70 -0.64 9.11
C ASN A 24 5.39 -2.01 9.33
N ILE A 25 5.53 -2.77 8.26
CA ILE A 25 6.04 -4.16 8.26
C ILE A 25 7.30 -4.23 7.40
N TYR A 26 8.35 -4.86 7.92
CA TYR A 26 9.67 -4.90 7.28
C TYR A 26 9.89 -6.05 6.29
N SER A 27 9.11 -7.13 6.40
CA SER A 27 9.31 -8.31 5.56
C SER A 27 8.12 -9.28 5.64
N ASN A 28 8.14 -10.29 4.79
CA ASN A 28 7.19 -11.42 4.85
C ASN A 28 7.65 -12.55 5.79
N ASN A 29 8.59 -12.31 6.69
CA ASN A 29 9.06 -13.34 7.60
C ASN A 29 8.02 -13.62 8.70
N SER A 30 7.36 -14.77 8.64
CA SER A 30 6.30 -15.16 9.58
C SER A 30 6.74 -15.21 11.05
N SER A 31 8.05 -15.34 11.33
CA SER A 31 8.58 -15.35 12.70
C SER A 31 8.73 -13.94 13.29
N SER A 32 9.07 -12.95 12.47
CA SER A 32 9.21 -11.56 12.89
C SER A 32 7.96 -10.73 12.61
N GLU A 33 7.21 -11.07 11.56
CA GLU A 33 6.05 -10.34 11.06
C GLU A 33 4.80 -11.26 10.97
N PRO A 34 4.33 -11.84 12.09
CA PRO A 34 3.20 -12.78 12.08
C PRO A 34 1.89 -12.11 11.64
N ALA A 35 1.77 -10.78 11.75
CA ALA A 35 0.62 -10.04 11.31
C ALA A 35 0.50 -10.07 9.77
N PHE A 36 1.61 -9.85 9.06
CA PHE A 36 1.64 -9.90 7.60
C PHE A 36 1.31 -11.31 7.08
N ASP A 37 1.92 -12.33 7.69
CA ASP A 37 1.65 -13.72 7.36
C ASP A 37 0.17 -14.07 7.54
N MET A 38 -0.45 -13.65 8.64
CA MET A 38 -1.88 -13.86 8.90
C MET A 38 -2.79 -13.23 7.85
N LEU A 39 -2.42 -12.08 7.30
CA LEU A 39 -3.24 -11.39 6.27
C LEU A 39 -3.05 -11.99 4.88
N THR A 40 -1.84 -12.42 4.53
CA THR A 40 -1.47 -12.78 3.17
C THR A 40 -1.33 -14.28 2.92
N SER A 41 -1.17 -15.10 3.97
CA SER A 41 -1.04 -16.55 3.81
C SER A 41 -2.39 -17.24 3.70
N SER A 42 -2.37 -18.41 3.04
CA SER A 42 -3.55 -19.28 2.97
C SER A 42 -3.87 -19.92 4.33
N SER A 43 -5.14 -20.12 4.59
CA SER A 43 -5.70 -20.76 5.78
C SER A 43 -6.86 -21.67 5.39
N ASP A 44 -7.60 -22.19 6.39
CA ASP A 44 -8.81 -22.99 6.12
C ASP A 44 -9.92 -22.17 5.44
N ASP A 45 -9.95 -20.84 5.70
CA ASP A 45 -10.82 -19.87 5.06
C ASP A 45 -9.96 -18.79 4.39
N ASN A 46 -10.00 -18.73 3.06
CA ASN A 46 -9.20 -17.86 2.23
C ASN A 46 -9.99 -16.71 1.59
N ASP A 47 -11.27 -16.56 1.90
CA ASP A 47 -12.09 -15.51 1.32
C ASP A 47 -11.55 -14.10 1.63
N GLY A 48 -10.99 -13.92 2.82
CA GLY A 48 -10.33 -12.68 3.25
C GLY A 48 -8.81 -12.67 3.08
N GLN A 49 -8.22 -13.58 2.30
CA GLN A 49 -6.79 -13.52 2.02
C GLN A 49 -6.45 -12.29 1.17
N MET A 50 -5.45 -11.54 1.61
CA MET A 50 -4.97 -10.34 0.94
C MET A 50 -3.83 -10.68 -0.03
N PHE A 51 -3.86 -10.08 -1.21
CA PHE A 51 -2.85 -10.29 -2.25
C PHE A 51 -2.19 -8.97 -2.63
N ASP A 52 -0.87 -8.98 -2.76
CA ASP A 52 -0.12 -7.90 -3.39
C ASP A 52 -0.33 -7.99 -4.92
N PRO A 53 -0.97 -7.00 -5.57
CA PRO A 53 -1.32 -7.08 -6.99
C PRO A 53 -0.10 -7.13 -7.91
N ILE A 54 1.08 -6.74 -7.44
CA ILE A 54 2.34 -6.79 -8.21
C ILE A 54 3.26 -7.95 -7.79
N ASN A 55 2.83 -8.75 -6.81
CA ASN A 55 3.56 -9.91 -6.29
C ASN A 55 5.04 -9.60 -5.95
N ARG A 56 5.28 -8.48 -5.25
CA ARG A 56 6.61 -8.02 -4.81
C ARG A 56 6.81 -8.24 -3.31
N ILE A 57 6.38 -9.41 -2.82
CA ILE A 57 6.51 -9.83 -1.41
C ILE A 57 7.89 -10.45 -1.19
N GLY A 58 8.53 -10.11 -0.06
CA GLY A 58 9.84 -10.65 0.32
C GLY A 58 10.46 -9.90 1.48
N HIS A 59 11.78 -9.76 1.47
CA HIS A 59 12.54 -8.95 2.41
C HIS A 59 12.87 -7.61 1.77
N TRP A 60 11.98 -6.63 1.90
CA TRP A 60 12.10 -5.31 1.27
C TRP A 60 12.90 -4.31 2.11
N HIS A 61 12.91 -4.46 3.45
CA HIS A 61 13.62 -3.56 4.34
C HIS A 61 15.11 -3.50 4.01
N ASN A 62 15.61 -2.29 3.78
CA ASN A 62 16.99 -1.98 3.43
C ASN A 62 17.58 -2.91 2.35
N ASN A 63 16.79 -3.19 1.32
CA ASN A 63 17.14 -4.10 0.24
C ASN A 63 16.94 -3.46 -1.14
N SER A 64 18.05 -3.12 -1.79
CA SER A 64 18.05 -2.49 -3.12
C SER A 64 17.35 -3.29 -4.22
N SER A 65 17.17 -4.61 -4.04
CA SER A 65 16.39 -5.43 -4.98
C SER A 65 14.90 -5.11 -4.97
N TYR A 66 14.43 -4.35 -3.98
CA TYR A 66 13.06 -3.88 -3.81
C TYR A 66 12.93 -2.36 -3.94
N SER A 67 13.99 -1.66 -4.39
CA SER A 67 13.99 -0.19 -4.48
C SER A 67 12.85 0.36 -5.33
N ASP A 68 12.35 -0.42 -6.31
CA ASP A 68 11.24 -0.09 -7.18
C ASP A 68 9.86 -0.02 -6.48
N VAL A 69 9.76 -0.51 -5.25
CA VAL A 69 8.50 -0.55 -4.47
C VAL A 69 8.60 0.11 -3.10
N HIS A 70 9.74 0.71 -2.75
CA HIS A 70 9.86 1.42 -1.48
C HIS A 70 8.95 2.64 -1.44
N THR A 71 8.41 2.95 -0.27
CA THR A 71 7.49 4.05 -0.01
C THR A 71 7.95 4.98 1.10
N GLN A 72 8.91 4.57 1.93
CA GLN A 72 9.51 5.35 3.02
C GLN A 72 11.04 5.23 2.98
N SER A 73 11.83 6.25 3.39
CA SER A 73 11.44 7.64 3.53
C SER A 73 11.94 8.45 2.32
N PRO A 74 11.14 9.33 1.73
CA PRO A 74 11.61 10.22 0.67
C PRO A 74 12.65 11.24 1.14
N ARG A 75 13.09 11.15 2.41
CA ARG A 75 14.02 12.07 3.08
C ARG A 75 15.21 11.35 3.69
N THR A 76 16.40 11.91 3.55
CA THR A 76 17.61 11.44 4.25
C THR A 76 17.88 12.19 5.54
N SER A 77 17.22 13.33 5.75
CA SER A 77 17.38 14.18 6.96
C SER A 77 16.02 14.62 7.48
N SER A 78 15.98 14.98 8.77
CA SER A 78 14.75 15.42 9.42
C SER A 78 14.17 16.68 8.76
N PHE A 79 12.89 16.63 8.39
CA PHE A 79 12.13 17.74 7.80
C PHE A 79 10.71 17.76 8.40
N GLY A 80 10.44 18.71 9.28
CA GLY A 80 9.11 18.88 9.89
C GLY A 80 8.64 17.78 10.84
N GLY A 81 9.42 16.72 11.04
CA GLY A 81 9.09 15.50 11.78
C GLY A 81 9.01 14.27 10.86
N GLY A 82 8.58 13.14 11.41
CA GLY A 82 8.49 11.88 10.68
C GLY A 82 9.82 11.13 10.52
N ALA A 83 9.81 10.08 9.72
CA ALA A 83 10.97 9.25 9.42
C ALA A 83 11.96 9.95 8.48
N ASN A 84 13.20 9.50 8.54
CA ASN A 84 14.27 9.87 7.62
C ASN A 84 15.21 8.67 7.48
N GLY A 85 16.14 8.70 6.54
CA GLY A 85 17.08 7.60 6.30
C GLY A 85 17.19 7.26 4.81
N GLY A 86 16.29 7.79 4.01
CA GLY A 86 16.22 7.51 2.60
C GLY A 86 15.21 6.41 2.27
N MET A 87 15.03 6.17 0.98
CA MET A 87 14.07 5.20 0.43
C MET A 87 14.57 3.77 0.63
N ASP A 88 14.11 3.07 1.68
CA ASP A 88 14.57 1.72 1.98
C ASP A 88 13.48 0.76 2.51
N ASP A 89 12.25 1.27 2.69
CA ASP A 89 11.13 0.49 3.20
C ASP A 89 9.86 0.58 2.32
N ARG A 90 9.13 -0.54 2.23
CA ARG A 90 7.80 -0.62 1.66
C ARG A 90 6.78 -0.78 2.77
N PHE A 91 6.26 0.31 3.31
CA PHE A 91 5.27 0.30 4.39
C PHE A 91 3.85 0.51 3.91
N ASP A 92 3.69 1.22 2.79
CA ASP A 92 2.40 1.58 2.24
C ASP A 92 1.97 0.60 1.15
N TRP A 93 0.79 0.02 1.31
CA TRP A 93 0.28 -1.04 0.48
C TRP A 93 -1.15 -0.78 0.04
N LEU A 94 -1.48 -1.29 -1.14
CA LEU A 94 -2.84 -1.53 -1.60
C LEU A 94 -2.96 -3.03 -1.86
N PHE A 95 -3.51 -3.76 -0.90
CA PHE A 95 -3.83 -5.18 -1.05
C PHE A 95 -5.20 -5.35 -1.67
N VAL A 96 -5.38 -6.43 -2.40
CA VAL A 96 -6.65 -6.76 -3.05
C VAL A 96 -7.11 -8.18 -2.72
N SER A 97 -8.40 -8.44 -2.88
CA SER A 97 -8.94 -9.81 -2.86
C SER A 97 -8.51 -10.60 -4.10
N GLN A 98 -8.53 -11.93 -4.02
CA GLN A 98 -8.29 -12.80 -5.19
C GLN A 98 -9.27 -12.50 -6.34
N SER A 99 -10.50 -12.12 -6.03
CA SER A 99 -11.52 -11.77 -7.02
C SER A 99 -11.10 -10.60 -7.92
N ILE A 100 -10.40 -9.60 -7.37
CA ILE A 100 -9.91 -8.43 -8.13
C ILE A 100 -8.72 -8.79 -9.04
N LEU A 101 -7.97 -9.84 -8.72
CA LEU A 101 -6.89 -10.33 -9.59
C LEU A 101 -7.40 -11.20 -10.75
N ASN A 102 -8.64 -11.68 -10.70
CA ASN A 102 -9.23 -12.50 -11.75
C ASN A 102 -9.70 -11.64 -12.92
N GLN A 103 -9.16 -11.89 -14.11
CA GLN A 103 -9.43 -11.11 -15.33
C GLN A 103 -10.87 -11.27 -15.88
N ASP A 104 -11.63 -12.28 -15.42
CA ASP A 104 -13.03 -12.48 -15.77
C ASP A 104 -14.00 -11.90 -14.72
N SER A 105 -13.48 -11.13 -13.79
CA SER A 105 -14.21 -10.53 -12.67
C SER A 105 -14.85 -9.19 -13.08
N PRO A 106 -16.01 -8.80 -12.52
CA PRO A 106 -16.61 -7.49 -12.78
C PRO A 106 -15.82 -6.32 -12.20
N MET A 107 -14.89 -6.57 -11.29
CA MET A 107 -13.94 -5.60 -10.76
C MET A 107 -12.53 -6.19 -10.87
N GLN A 108 -11.62 -5.51 -11.56
CA GLN A 108 -10.30 -6.04 -11.91
C GLN A 108 -9.20 -5.04 -11.66
N TYR A 109 -8.09 -5.49 -11.09
CA TYR A 109 -6.85 -4.73 -11.08
C TYR A 109 -6.33 -4.54 -12.52
N VAL A 110 -5.98 -3.31 -12.88
CA VAL A 110 -5.36 -3.01 -14.18
C VAL A 110 -3.85 -3.25 -14.07
N GLU A 111 -3.39 -4.32 -14.69
CA GLU A 111 -1.98 -4.73 -14.60
C GLU A 111 -1.03 -3.60 -15.03
N GLY A 112 0.04 -3.41 -14.25
CA GLY A 112 1.08 -2.41 -14.51
C GLY A 112 0.75 -0.99 -14.04
N THR A 113 -0.38 -0.76 -13.36
CA THR A 113 -0.76 0.56 -12.86
C THR A 113 -0.42 0.81 -11.40
N TYR A 114 -0.01 -0.20 -10.64
CA TYR A 114 0.42 -0.04 -9.25
C TYR A 114 1.74 0.72 -9.17
N TRP A 115 1.76 1.82 -8.42
CA TRP A 115 2.93 2.66 -8.34
C TRP A 115 3.01 3.44 -7.02
N ALA A 116 4.21 3.47 -6.42
CA ALA A 116 4.58 4.44 -5.39
C ALA A 116 5.00 5.74 -6.10
N VAL A 117 4.21 6.80 -5.96
CA VAL A 117 4.36 8.04 -6.73
C VAL A 117 5.72 8.67 -6.48
N GLY A 118 6.47 8.88 -7.56
CA GLY A 118 7.81 9.47 -7.51
C GLY A 118 8.93 8.44 -7.36
N ASN A 119 8.64 7.20 -6.96
CA ASN A 119 9.67 6.17 -6.90
C ASN A 119 10.07 5.72 -8.31
N ASP A 120 11.32 5.93 -8.69
CA ASP A 120 11.92 5.50 -9.95
C ASP A 120 12.91 4.32 -9.79
N GLY A 121 13.01 3.78 -8.56
CA GLY A 121 13.91 2.68 -8.19
C GLY A 121 15.38 3.06 -8.01
N ASN A 122 15.76 4.34 -8.21
CA ASN A 122 17.16 4.78 -8.20
C ASN A 122 17.59 5.49 -6.90
N HIS A 123 16.66 5.76 -5.99
CA HIS A 123 16.91 6.52 -4.76
C HIS A 123 17.04 5.62 -3.53
N PHE A 124 17.60 4.40 -3.68
CA PHE A 124 17.79 3.49 -2.56
C PHE A 124 18.71 4.09 -1.48
N ASN A 125 18.22 4.19 -0.24
CA ASN A 125 18.87 4.88 0.89
C ASN A 125 19.18 6.37 0.62
N ASP A 126 18.42 6.98 -0.30
CA ASP A 126 18.62 8.37 -0.71
C ASP A 126 17.32 9.16 -0.67
N ALA A 127 17.40 10.49 -0.75
CA ALA A 127 16.19 11.31 -0.83
C ALA A 127 15.58 11.24 -2.24
N ILE A 128 14.25 11.29 -2.31
CA ILE A 128 13.51 11.16 -3.58
C ILE A 128 13.85 12.28 -4.58
N ASN A 129 14.35 13.40 -4.11
CA ASN A 129 14.75 14.57 -4.89
C ASN A 129 16.27 14.76 -4.99
N ASP A 130 17.08 13.78 -4.57
CA ASP A 130 18.54 13.85 -4.74
C ASP A 130 18.93 13.44 -6.16
N GLY A 131 19.49 14.39 -6.89
CA GLY A 131 19.85 14.20 -8.30
C GLY A 131 18.63 14.21 -9.23
N ASN A 132 18.65 13.35 -10.26
CA ASN A 132 17.60 13.31 -11.27
C ASN A 132 16.61 12.19 -10.98
N ASN A 133 15.35 12.54 -10.77
CA ASN A 133 14.26 11.58 -10.71
C ASN A 133 13.69 11.32 -12.11
N ASN A 134 13.60 10.04 -12.52
CA ASN A 134 13.16 9.66 -13.86
C ASN A 134 11.65 9.44 -13.98
N SER A 135 10.92 9.40 -12.86
CA SER A 135 9.47 9.11 -12.83
C SER A 135 8.62 10.36 -12.71
N VAL A 136 9.14 11.43 -12.09
CA VAL A 136 8.43 12.70 -11.89
C VAL A 136 9.36 13.88 -12.17
N SER A 137 8.78 15.09 -12.31
CA SER A 137 9.58 16.32 -12.43
C SER A 137 10.26 16.68 -11.10
N GLU A 138 11.32 17.48 -11.16
CA GLU A 138 12.03 18.02 -9.97
C GLU A 138 11.04 18.69 -8.99
N GLU A 139 10.12 19.51 -9.50
CA GLU A 139 9.10 20.19 -8.69
C GLU A 139 8.21 19.19 -7.93
N ILE A 140 7.84 18.07 -8.57
CA ILE A 140 7.03 17.02 -7.91
C ILE A 140 7.88 16.23 -6.93
N ALA A 141 9.14 15.91 -7.24
CA ALA A 141 10.03 15.23 -6.31
C ALA A 141 10.27 16.06 -5.04
N ASP A 142 10.46 17.38 -5.18
CA ASP A 142 10.56 18.31 -4.05
C ASP A 142 9.27 18.35 -3.22
N ALA A 143 8.12 18.40 -3.88
CA ALA A 143 6.83 18.38 -3.21
C ALA A 143 6.59 17.08 -2.43
N LEU A 144 6.97 15.92 -2.98
CA LEU A 144 6.90 14.62 -2.30
C LEU A 144 7.82 14.58 -1.08
N HIS A 145 9.07 15.06 -1.23
CA HIS A 145 10.02 15.19 -0.11
C HIS A 145 9.47 16.06 1.01
N ASP A 146 8.81 17.17 0.69
CA ASP A 146 8.36 18.16 1.69
C ASP A 146 7.00 17.80 2.32
N ALA A 147 6.14 17.08 1.59
CA ALA A 147 4.77 16.82 2.02
C ALA A 147 4.65 15.76 3.12
N SER A 148 5.37 14.64 2.99
CA SER A 148 5.28 13.49 3.90
C SER A 148 6.60 12.74 3.96
N ASP A 149 6.79 11.94 4.99
CA ASP A 149 7.86 10.94 5.07
C ASP A 149 7.46 9.60 4.43
N HIS A 150 6.27 9.54 3.81
CA HIS A 150 5.80 8.44 2.97
C HIS A 150 5.42 8.92 1.57
N LEU A 151 5.59 8.07 0.58
CA LEU A 151 5.10 8.29 -0.78
C LEU A 151 3.66 7.79 -0.92
N PRO A 152 2.80 8.50 -1.67
CA PRO A 152 1.48 7.98 -2.02
C PRO A 152 1.58 6.73 -2.89
N VAL A 153 0.69 5.78 -2.68
CA VAL A 153 0.55 4.58 -3.53
C VAL A 153 -0.78 4.61 -4.23
N TYR A 154 -0.80 4.30 -5.53
CA TYR A 154 -2.04 4.14 -6.27
C TYR A 154 -2.01 2.93 -7.20
N MET A 155 -3.19 2.52 -7.65
CA MET A 155 -3.41 1.57 -8.73
C MET A 155 -4.73 1.87 -9.43
N ASP A 156 -4.87 1.45 -10.68
CA ASP A 156 -6.15 1.52 -11.39
C ASP A 156 -6.93 0.22 -11.20
N VAL A 157 -8.24 0.37 -11.05
CA VAL A 157 -9.19 -0.73 -11.01
C VAL A 157 -10.23 -0.50 -12.11
N TRP A 158 -10.40 -1.50 -12.95
CA TRP A 158 -11.42 -1.49 -13.98
C TRP A 158 -12.70 -2.15 -13.46
N PHE A 159 -13.84 -1.56 -13.81
CA PHE A 159 -15.16 -2.11 -13.50
C PHE A 159 -15.87 -2.46 -14.80
N ASP A 160 -16.49 -3.64 -14.84
CA ASP A 160 -17.41 -3.98 -15.91
C ASP A 160 -18.58 -2.98 -15.94
N ASP A 161 -19.19 -2.82 -17.10
CA ASP A 161 -20.29 -1.85 -17.29
C ASP A 161 -21.48 -2.29 -16.42
N ILE A 162 -21.42 -1.94 -15.15
CA ILE A 162 -22.48 -2.20 -14.19
C ILE A 162 -23.60 -1.25 -14.59
N THR A 163 -24.67 -1.81 -15.13
CA THR A 163 -25.95 -1.07 -15.24
C THR A 163 -26.34 -0.68 -13.82
N TYR A 164 -25.99 0.53 -13.44
CA TYR A 164 -26.16 1.07 -12.08
C TYR A 164 -27.62 0.97 -11.64
N SER A 165 -27.92 0.06 -10.75
CA SER A 165 -29.00 0.24 -9.80
C SER A 165 -28.38 0.88 -8.53
N ASP A 166 -28.35 2.18 -8.51
CA ASP A 166 -28.22 3.09 -7.34
C ASP A 166 -27.17 2.78 -6.23
N GLN A 167 -26.11 2.02 -6.48
CA GLN A 167 -25.06 1.80 -5.47
C GLN A 167 -23.70 2.23 -6.01
N GLY A 168 -23.34 3.48 -5.79
CA GLY A 168 -22.01 4.01 -6.06
C GLY A 168 -20.98 3.46 -5.07
N ILE A 169 -19.69 3.57 -5.42
CA ILE A 169 -18.59 3.38 -4.46
C ILE A 169 -18.82 4.36 -3.31
N VAL A 170 -18.92 3.84 -2.11
CA VAL A 170 -19.06 4.63 -0.90
C VAL A 170 -17.78 4.51 -0.07
N ILE A 171 -17.12 5.63 0.19
CA ILE A 171 -16.08 5.67 1.23
C ILE A 171 -16.83 5.65 2.55
N THR A 172 -16.74 4.54 3.28
CA THR A 172 -17.47 4.34 4.52
C THR A 172 -16.71 4.85 5.73
N GLU A 173 -15.39 4.88 5.66
CA GLU A 173 -14.55 5.37 6.74
C GLU A 173 -13.22 5.94 6.23
N ILE A 174 -12.81 7.07 6.79
CA ILE A 174 -11.51 7.68 6.60
C ILE A 174 -10.91 7.92 7.98
N MET A 175 -9.80 7.28 8.28
CA MET A 175 -8.97 7.57 9.43
C MET A 175 -7.82 8.49 8.99
N ALA A 176 -8.08 9.80 9.00
CA ALA A 176 -7.05 10.81 8.73
C ALA A 176 -6.43 11.26 10.04
N ASN A 177 -5.13 11.07 10.23
CA ASN A 177 -4.28 11.59 11.32
C ASN A 177 -5.06 11.97 12.59
N PRO A 178 -5.48 11.00 13.42
CA PRO A 178 -6.18 11.32 14.65
C PRO A 178 -5.19 11.97 15.61
N GLY A 179 -5.27 13.28 15.82
CA GLY A 179 -4.38 14.06 16.70
C GLY A 179 -4.24 13.55 18.16
N SER A 180 -4.81 12.39 18.45
CA SER A 180 -4.77 11.71 19.76
C SER A 180 -4.06 10.36 19.72
N VAL A 181 -3.60 9.89 18.57
CA VAL A 181 -2.90 8.60 18.39
C VAL A 181 -1.60 8.90 17.67
N SER A 182 -0.51 8.27 18.08
CA SER A 182 0.77 8.43 17.39
C SER A 182 0.72 7.75 16.01
N ASP A 183 1.49 8.25 15.04
CA ASP A 183 1.60 7.72 13.67
C ASP A 183 1.88 6.21 13.61
N SER A 184 2.35 5.62 14.70
CA SER A 184 2.54 4.17 14.86
C SER A 184 1.24 3.33 14.86
N TYR A 185 0.06 3.95 14.76
CA TYR A 185 -1.25 3.24 14.70
C TYR A 185 -1.96 3.39 13.37
N GLY A 186 -1.31 3.99 12.36
CA GLY A 186 -1.72 3.99 10.97
C GLY A 186 -2.92 4.88 10.63
N GLU A 187 -2.93 5.33 9.42
CA GLU A 187 -4.06 5.99 8.75
C GLU A 187 -4.66 4.99 7.75
N TRP A 188 -5.99 4.95 7.64
CA TRP A 188 -6.67 4.03 6.73
C TRP A 188 -8.00 4.59 6.22
N PHE A 189 -8.49 4.06 5.11
CA PHE A 189 -9.84 4.31 4.62
C PHE A 189 -10.47 3.00 4.14
N GLU A 190 -11.79 2.92 4.25
CA GLU A 190 -12.58 1.78 3.77
C GLU A 190 -13.48 2.21 2.61
N ILE A 191 -13.53 1.38 1.57
CA ILE A 191 -14.44 1.53 0.43
C ILE A 191 -15.34 0.30 0.40
N VAL A 192 -16.65 0.52 0.33
CA VAL A 192 -17.68 -0.51 0.19
C VAL A 192 -18.53 -0.23 -1.04
#